data_eca2d24a0e5846e568cb82785de44e3f
#
_entry.id   eca2d24a0e5846e568cb82785de44e3f
#
_cell.length_a   1.000
_cell.length_b   1.000
_cell.length_c   1.000
_cell.angle_alpha   90.00
_cell.angle_beta   90.00
_cell.angle_gamma   90.00
#
_symmetry.space_group_name_H-M   'P 1'
#
loop_
_entity.id
_entity.type
_entity.pdbx_description
1 polymer ?
#
loop_
_entity_poly.entity_id
_entity_poly.type
_entity_poly.pdbx_seq_one_letter_code
_entity_poly.pdbx_strand_id
1 'polypeptide(L)'
;MDIDERLEEYFEENKDATLNTKVHDWEDPSDCYYAMMWNGMNLKYAKYQNSAIRYVAVEQNGLAIQYAKRKPWYLCHMAVQDDGMALQYIKKQDRFLCTAAIKNDSRAFRYVINQTDDVCKLALEADPFNIRFVHNKTPMLCKMAIDANPFTIFEIENPSIELCMYAVKQDLRTIGCVFFDKIPKENLEFFEHNKLLAIMKFSDKIINRRDHWSYNGMMYAPGLGIPEY
;
A
#
# COMPACT_ATOMS: atom_id res chain seq x y z
N MET A 1 32.33 1.43 35.23
CA MET A 1 32.09 1.17 33.80
C MET A 1 30.71 1.71 33.50
N ASP A 2 30.68 2.76 32.74
CA ASP A 2 29.43 3.46 32.36
C ASP A 2 28.56 2.51 31.51
N ILE A 3 27.25 2.73 31.51
CA ILE A 3 26.32 1.95 30.67
C ILE A 3 26.72 2.04 29.21
N ASP A 4 27.18 3.23 28.77
CA ASP A 4 27.61 3.47 27.41
C ASP A 4 28.88 2.69 27.02
N GLU A 5 29.87 2.60 27.95
CA GLU A 5 31.09 1.79 27.72
C GLU A 5 30.77 0.28 27.59
N ARG A 6 29.81 -0.23 28.38
CA ARG A 6 29.36 -1.64 28.27
C ARG A 6 28.59 -1.90 27.00
N LEU A 7 27.87 -0.90 26.48
CA LEU A 7 27.18 -0.97 25.21
C LEU A 7 28.16 -1.00 24.05
N GLU A 8 29.19 -0.12 24.08
CA GLU A 8 30.19 -0.11 23.02
C GLU A 8 31.02 -1.41 23.00
N GLU A 9 31.41 -1.93 24.17
CA GLU A 9 32.12 -3.21 24.30
C GLU A 9 31.26 -4.38 23.78
N TYR A 10 29.96 -4.40 24.12
CA TYR A 10 29.00 -5.40 23.62
C TYR A 10 28.81 -5.29 22.09
N PHE A 11 28.76 -4.08 21.53
CA PHE A 11 28.63 -3.86 20.11
C PHE A 11 29.90 -4.23 19.33
N GLU A 12 31.09 -3.96 19.86
CA GLU A 12 32.35 -4.36 19.23
C GLU A 12 32.51 -5.89 19.23
N GLU A 13 32.20 -6.56 20.35
CA GLU A 13 32.28 -8.02 20.45
C GLU A 13 31.28 -8.74 19.53
N ASN A 14 30.20 -8.09 19.17
CA ASN A 14 29.12 -8.67 18.36
C ASN A 14 29.02 -8.08 16.94
N LYS A 15 30.02 -7.32 16.50
CA LYS A 15 30.08 -6.64 15.20
C LYS A 15 29.89 -7.58 13.99
N ASP A 16 30.36 -8.83 14.11
CA ASP A 16 30.23 -9.86 13.08
C ASP A 16 29.06 -10.83 13.29
N ALA A 17 28.22 -10.58 14.30
CA ALA A 17 27.02 -11.35 14.54
C ALA A 17 25.91 -10.95 13.53
N THR A 18 26.18 -11.23 12.27
CA THR A 18 25.10 -11.49 11.34
C THR A 18 24.25 -12.59 11.94
N LEU A 19 23.13 -12.19 12.50
CA LEU A 19 22.10 -13.11 12.93
C LEU A 19 22.52 -14.12 14.01
N ASN A 20 22.36 -13.74 15.29
CA ASN A 20 21.64 -14.64 16.11
C ASN A 20 22.33 -15.78 16.84
N THR A 21 23.60 -15.92 16.91
CA THR A 21 24.10 -17.18 17.46
C THR A 21 24.80 -17.10 18.81
N LYS A 22 24.93 -15.93 19.39
CA LYS A 22 25.58 -15.72 20.70
C LYS A 22 24.73 -14.96 21.72
N VAL A 23 23.48 -14.81 21.50
CA VAL A 23 22.63 -14.40 22.59
C VAL A 23 22.28 -15.63 23.37
N HIS A 24 22.79 -15.92 24.21
CA HIS A 24 22.76 -15.90 25.56
C HIS A 24 21.43 -16.55 26.02
N ASP A 25 20.62 -15.95 26.71
CA ASP A 25 19.40 -16.55 27.20
C ASP A 25 18.16 -15.72 26.77
N TRP A 26 17.38 -16.24 25.83
CA TRP A 26 16.10 -15.61 25.44
C TRP A 26 15.06 -15.61 26.58
N GLU A 27 15.40 -16.16 27.70
CA GLU A 27 14.64 -16.10 28.96
C GLU A 27 15.12 -14.94 29.86
N ASP A 28 16.38 -14.49 29.73
CA ASP A 28 16.90 -13.34 30.46
C ASP A 28 16.40 -12.02 29.86
N PRO A 29 15.71 -11.17 30.66
CA PRO A 29 15.21 -9.89 30.17
C PRO A 29 16.31 -8.91 29.76
N SER A 30 17.50 -8.96 30.37
CA SER A 30 18.61 -8.07 30.04
C SER A 30 19.20 -8.42 28.67
N ASP A 31 19.47 -9.70 28.44
CA ASP A 31 19.95 -10.17 27.15
C ASP A 31 18.95 -9.88 26.03
N CYS A 32 17.66 -10.13 26.29
CA CYS A 32 16.60 -9.76 25.36
C CYS A 32 16.60 -8.25 25.07
N TYR A 33 16.77 -7.38 26.08
CA TYR A 33 16.77 -5.93 25.90
C TYR A 33 17.89 -5.48 24.96
N TYR A 34 19.12 -5.93 25.22
CA TYR A 34 20.28 -5.60 24.37
C TYR A 34 20.13 -6.17 22.94
N ALA A 35 19.63 -7.41 22.83
CA ALA A 35 19.36 -7.98 21.52
C ALA A 35 18.35 -7.18 20.69
N MET A 36 17.35 -6.53 21.35
CA MET A 36 16.38 -5.65 20.66
C MET A 36 17.00 -4.32 20.24
N MET A 37 17.92 -3.75 21.04
CA MET A 37 18.64 -2.53 20.65
C MET A 37 19.45 -2.74 19.38
N TRP A 38 20.00 -3.93 19.21
CA TRP A 38 20.73 -4.30 17.98
C TRP A 38 19.80 -4.52 16.79
N ASN A 39 18.75 -5.32 16.98
CA ASN A 39 17.78 -5.66 15.96
C ASN A 39 16.41 -5.95 16.57
N GLY A 40 15.47 -5.04 16.38
CA GLY A 40 14.10 -5.17 16.88
C GLY A 40 13.38 -6.45 16.45
N MET A 41 13.73 -6.99 15.29
CA MET A 41 13.16 -8.24 14.79
C MET A 41 13.52 -9.46 15.63
N ASN A 42 14.53 -9.35 16.52
CA ASN A 42 14.85 -10.38 17.51
C ASN A 42 13.71 -10.63 18.51
N LEU A 43 12.73 -9.71 18.58
CA LEU A 43 11.55 -9.89 19.44
C LEU A 43 10.82 -11.24 19.22
N LYS A 44 10.97 -11.82 18.04
CA LYS A 44 10.42 -13.14 17.71
C LYS A 44 10.97 -14.28 18.59
N TYR A 45 12.19 -14.12 19.10
CA TYR A 45 12.86 -15.14 19.91
C TYR A 45 12.63 -14.92 21.41
N ALA A 46 12.32 -13.70 21.84
CA ALA A 46 12.15 -13.35 23.25
C ALA A 46 10.97 -14.13 23.87
N LYS A 47 11.27 -15.06 24.78
CA LYS A 47 10.27 -15.78 25.55
C LYS A 47 9.58 -14.86 26.55
N TYR A 48 10.34 -13.97 27.15
CA TYR A 48 9.87 -12.95 28.06
C TYR A 48 9.80 -11.59 27.37
N GLN A 49 8.61 -10.99 27.35
CA GLN A 49 8.39 -9.70 26.69
C GLN A 49 7.73 -8.72 27.66
N ASN A 50 8.54 -8.04 28.47
CA ASN A 50 8.06 -6.92 29.27
C ASN A 50 7.79 -5.67 28.39
N SER A 51 7.37 -4.55 28.98
CA SER A 51 7.08 -3.33 28.24
C SER A 51 8.33 -2.70 27.63
N ALA A 52 9.46 -2.73 28.33
CA ALA A 52 10.71 -2.14 27.85
C ALA A 52 11.26 -2.91 26.63
N ILE A 53 11.30 -4.23 26.69
CA ILE A 53 11.75 -5.08 25.56
C ILE A 53 10.93 -4.83 24.32
N ARG A 54 9.57 -4.78 24.44
CA ARG A 54 8.70 -4.50 23.31
C ARG A 54 8.88 -3.07 22.78
N TYR A 55 9.08 -2.10 23.69
CA TYR A 55 9.31 -0.70 23.33
C TYR A 55 10.57 -0.57 22.49
N VAL A 56 11.72 -1.03 23.01
CA VAL A 56 13.00 -0.95 22.32
C VAL A 56 12.99 -1.69 20.99
N ALA A 57 12.34 -2.86 20.93
CA ALA A 57 12.21 -3.62 19.69
C ALA A 57 11.47 -2.84 18.59
N VAL A 58 10.33 -2.21 18.95
CA VAL A 58 9.54 -1.44 18.00
C VAL A 58 10.15 -0.07 17.70
N GLU A 59 10.87 0.53 18.65
CA GLU A 59 11.63 1.76 18.44
C GLU A 59 12.76 1.55 17.43
N GLN A 60 13.45 0.40 17.52
CA GLN A 60 14.50 0.03 16.59
C GLN A 60 13.95 -0.38 15.22
N ASN A 61 12.77 -1.03 15.18
CA ASN A 61 12.12 -1.45 13.94
C ASN A 61 10.61 -1.59 14.16
N GLY A 62 9.81 -0.72 13.53
CA GLY A 62 8.36 -0.71 13.66
C GLY A 62 7.69 -2.05 13.29
N LEU A 63 8.26 -2.78 12.33
CA LEU A 63 7.73 -4.09 11.94
C LEU A 63 7.91 -5.17 13.03
N ALA A 64 8.74 -4.92 14.06
CA ALA A 64 8.86 -5.82 15.20
C ALA A 64 7.55 -5.97 15.98
N ILE A 65 6.59 -5.03 15.80
CA ILE A 65 5.24 -5.11 16.38
C ILE A 65 4.54 -6.43 16.04
N GLN A 66 4.88 -7.08 14.92
CA GLN A 66 4.30 -8.36 14.53
C GLN A 66 4.52 -9.45 15.61
N TYR A 67 5.67 -9.41 16.29
CA TYR A 67 6.06 -10.38 17.31
C TYR A 67 5.69 -9.97 18.73
N ALA A 68 5.18 -8.75 18.92
CA ALA A 68 4.77 -8.28 20.25
C ALA A 68 3.54 -9.03 20.74
N LYS A 69 3.67 -9.71 21.90
CA LYS A 69 2.57 -10.45 22.56
C LYS A 69 1.45 -9.52 23.05
N ARG A 70 1.79 -8.28 23.41
CA ARG A 70 0.83 -7.23 23.78
C ARG A 70 1.14 -5.98 22.96
N LYS A 71 0.11 -5.39 22.37
CA LYS A 71 0.18 -4.23 21.47
C LYS A 71 -0.65 -3.09 22.05
N PRO A 72 -0.18 -2.37 23.10
CA PRO A 72 -0.86 -1.20 23.60
C PRO A 72 -0.85 -0.10 22.54
N TRP A 73 -1.79 0.84 22.63
CA TRP A 73 -2.01 1.86 21.59
C TRP A 73 -0.75 2.67 21.26
N TYR A 74 0.01 3.09 22.26
CA TYR A 74 1.24 3.88 22.04
C TYR A 74 2.29 3.10 21.21
N LEU A 75 2.41 1.80 21.48
CA LEU A 75 3.33 0.93 20.74
C LEU A 75 2.88 0.76 19.29
N CYS A 76 1.57 0.65 19.05
CA CYS A 76 1.01 0.59 17.71
C CYS A 76 1.27 1.89 16.93
N HIS A 77 1.08 3.05 17.59
CA HIS A 77 1.37 4.35 16.98
C HIS A 77 2.84 4.51 16.64
N MET A 78 3.74 4.15 17.55
CA MET A 78 5.18 4.18 17.31
C MET A 78 5.54 3.29 16.11
N ALA A 79 5.00 2.10 16.05
CA ALA A 79 5.24 1.16 14.95
C ALA A 79 4.84 1.73 13.58
N VAL A 80 3.64 2.34 13.46
CA VAL A 80 3.18 2.89 12.18
C VAL A 80 3.82 4.24 11.82
N GLN A 81 4.40 4.94 12.80
CA GLN A 81 5.19 6.14 12.56
C GLN A 81 6.55 5.81 11.96
N ASP A 82 7.13 4.68 12.36
CA ASP A 82 8.38 4.15 11.80
C ASP A 82 8.12 3.50 10.44
N ASP A 83 7.18 2.58 10.38
CA ASP A 83 6.78 1.89 9.14
C ASP A 83 5.25 1.74 9.06
N GLY A 84 4.62 2.45 8.12
CA GLY A 84 3.17 2.40 7.91
C GLY A 84 2.64 1.01 7.65
N MET A 85 3.46 0.14 7.06
CA MET A 85 3.10 -1.26 6.80
C MET A 85 2.95 -2.09 8.08
N ALA A 86 3.42 -1.59 9.23
CA ALA A 86 3.17 -2.21 10.54
C ALA A 86 1.66 -2.34 10.85
N LEU A 87 0.81 -1.53 10.21
CA LEU A 87 -0.64 -1.57 10.35
C LEU A 87 -1.23 -2.97 10.10
N GLN A 88 -0.63 -3.77 9.20
CA GLN A 88 -1.08 -5.13 8.90
C GLN A 88 -1.10 -6.07 10.12
N TYR A 89 -0.28 -5.78 11.14
CA TYR A 89 -0.16 -6.60 12.34
C TYR A 89 -1.00 -6.07 13.51
N ILE A 90 -1.80 -5.02 13.29
CA ILE A 90 -2.58 -4.33 14.32
C ILE A 90 -4.07 -4.52 14.06
N LYS A 91 -4.74 -5.28 14.96
CA LYS A 91 -6.18 -5.58 14.83
C LYS A 91 -7.08 -4.45 15.35
N LYS A 92 -6.65 -3.76 16.43
CA LYS A 92 -7.41 -2.64 16.99
C LYS A 92 -6.90 -1.35 16.37
N GLN A 93 -7.62 -0.88 15.37
CA GLN A 93 -7.27 0.31 14.61
C GLN A 93 -8.23 1.44 14.94
N ASP A 94 -7.70 2.57 15.33
CA ASP A 94 -8.44 3.84 15.41
C ASP A 94 -8.13 4.73 14.19
N ARG A 95 -8.88 5.81 14.04
CA ARG A 95 -8.73 6.75 12.93
C ARG A 95 -7.33 7.37 12.88
N PHE A 96 -6.77 7.72 14.05
CA PHE A 96 -5.47 8.38 14.12
C PHE A 96 -4.34 7.44 13.69
N LEU A 97 -4.42 6.18 14.13
CA LEU A 97 -3.49 5.14 13.74
C LEU A 97 -3.52 4.90 12.23
N CYS A 98 -4.72 4.73 11.64
CA CYS A 98 -4.87 4.55 10.20
C CYS A 98 -4.34 5.77 9.42
N THR A 99 -4.64 6.98 9.89
CA THR A 99 -4.14 8.21 9.27
C THR A 99 -2.62 8.30 9.32
N ALA A 100 -2.01 7.98 10.46
CA ALA A 100 -0.55 7.98 10.62
C ALA A 100 0.10 6.96 9.68
N ALA A 101 -0.45 5.74 9.62
CA ALA A 101 0.04 4.68 8.74
C ALA A 101 -0.01 5.09 7.25
N ILE A 102 -1.13 5.64 6.78
CA ILE A 102 -1.30 6.06 5.38
C ILE A 102 -0.38 7.23 5.02
N LYS A 103 -0.15 8.17 5.96
CA LYS A 103 0.77 9.29 5.75
C LYS A 103 2.22 8.85 5.68
N ASN A 104 2.58 7.81 6.42
CA ASN A 104 3.91 7.23 6.37
C ASN A 104 4.10 6.41 5.08
N ASP A 105 3.15 5.52 4.79
CA ASP A 105 3.13 4.72 3.56
C ASP A 105 1.70 4.54 3.06
N SER A 106 1.36 5.13 1.90
CA SER A 106 0.03 5.06 1.31
C SER A 106 -0.45 3.63 1.06
N ARG A 107 0.48 2.69 0.86
CA ARG A 107 0.20 1.26 0.67
C ARG A 107 -0.40 0.60 1.91
N ALA A 108 -0.24 1.21 3.10
CA ALA A 108 -0.84 0.74 4.35
C ALA A 108 -2.38 0.75 4.31
N PHE A 109 -2.98 1.56 3.42
CA PHE A 109 -4.43 1.64 3.28
C PHE A 109 -5.10 0.27 3.03
N ARG A 110 -4.43 -0.64 2.35
CA ARG A 110 -4.92 -2.00 2.11
C ARG A 110 -5.22 -2.80 3.38
N TYR A 111 -4.64 -2.40 4.51
CA TYR A 111 -4.80 -3.04 5.80
C TYR A 111 -5.77 -2.30 6.74
N VAL A 112 -6.37 -1.22 6.28
CA VAL A 112 -7.37 -0.49 7.04
C VAL A 112 -8.66 -1.30 7.10
N ILE A 113 -9.08 -1.65 8.32
CA ILE A 113 -10.27 -2.47 8.57
C ILE A 113 -11.53 -1.62 8.46
N ASN A 114 -11.57 -0.48 9.15
CA ASN A 114 -12.71 0.42 9.18
C ASN A 114 -12.46 1.63 8.27
N GLN A 115 -12.90 1.53 7.03
CA GLN A 115 -12.72 2.56 6.02
C GLN A 115 -13.85 3.60 6.12
N THR A 116 -13.58 4.70 6.84
CA THR A 116 -14.45 5.88 6.81
C THR A 116 -14.15 6.72 5.56
N ASP A 117 -15.12 7.54 5.14
CA ASP A 117 -14.96 8.42 3.96
C ASP A 117 -13.71 9.31 4.05
N ASP A 118 -13.39 9.84 5.24
CA ASP A 118 -12.21 10.68 5.43
C ASP A 118 -10.90 9.89 5.25
N VAL A 119 -10.86 8.65 5.73
CA VAL A 119 -9.68 7.77 5.58
C VAL A 119 -9.53 7.35 4.12
N CYS A 120 -10.64 7.06 3.43
CA CYS A 120 -10.63 6.77 1.99
C CYS A 120 -10.13 7.97 1.18
N LYS A 121 -10.63 9.19 1.47
CA LYS A 121 -10.16 10.42 0.81
C LYS A 121 -8.66 10.62 1.00
N LEU A 122 -8.17 10.53 2.25
CA LEU A 122 -6.76 10.64 2.55
C LEU A 122 -5.91 9.63 1.77
N ALA A 123 -6.39 8.39 1.67
CA ALA A 123 -5.69 7.34 0.94
C ALA A 123 -5.64 7.61 -0.57
N LEU A 124 -6.73 8.17 -1.14
CA LEU A 124 -6.79 8.55 -2.56
C LEU A 124 -5.98 9.81 -2.88
N GLU A 125 -5.87 10.76 -1.93
CA GLU A 125 -4.98 11.92 -2.03
C GLU A 125 -3.51 11.48 -2.04
N ALA A 126 -3.15 10.49 -1.22
CA ALA A 126 -1.79 9.95 -1.14
C ALA A 126 -1.43 9.10 -2.37
N ASP A 127 -2.36 8.26 -2.83
CA ASP A 127 -2.23 7.45 -4.05
C ASP A 127 -3.62 7.13 -4.62
N PRO A 128 -4.00 7.69 -5.78
CA PRO A 128 -5.30 7.46 -6.40
C PRO A 128 -5.58 5.99 -6.72
N PHE A 129 -4.55 5.18 -6.93
CA PHE A 129 -4.69 3.74 -7.17
C PHE A 129 -5.12 2.95 -5.94
N ASN A 130 -5.14 3.57 -4.75
CA ASN A 130 -5.75 2.98 -3.57
C ASN A 130 -7.27 2.76 -3.72
N ILE A 131 -7.91 3.31 -4.74
CA ILE A 131 -9.32 3.02 -5.07
C ILE A 131 -9.58 1.52 -5.18
N ARG A 132 -8.60 0.72 -5.59
CA ARG A 132 -8.69 -0.75 -5.66
C ARG A 132 -9.01 -1.40 -4.32
N PHE A 133 -8.55 -0.79 -3.22
CA PHE A 133 -8.72 -1.29 -1.85
C PHE A 133 -9.91 -0.66 -1.12
N VAL A 134 -10.60 0.30 -1.72
CA VAL A 134 -11.82 0.88 -1.14
C VAL A 134 -12.94 -0.15 -1.15
N HIS A 135 -13.50 -0.47 0.03
CA HIS A 135 -14.57 -1.46 0.15
C HIS A 135 -15.89 -0.94 -0.42
N ASN A 136 -16.25 0.30 -0.09
CA ASN A 136 -17.45 0.96 -0.59
C ASN A 136 -17.07 2.08 -1.56
N LYS A 137 -17.00 1.75 -2.85
CA LYS A 137 -16.65 2.68 -3.92
C LYS A 137 -17.81 3.61 -4.26
N THR A 138 -18.00 4.67 -3.48
CA THR A 138 -19.02 5.67 -3.80
C THR A 138 -18.67 6.42 -5.08
N PRO A 139 -19.68 6.95 -5.83
CA PRO A 139 -19.42 7.73 -7.04
C PRO A 139 -18.49 8.91 -6.82
N MET A 140 -18.53 9.51 -5.63
CA MET A 140 -17.65 10.62 -5.23
C MET A 140 -16.20 10.17 -5.13
N LEU A 141 -15.91 9.06 -4.44
CA LEU A 141 -14.56 8.52 -4.30
C LEU A 141 -14.00 8.05 -5.65
N CYS A 142 -14.85 7.42 -6.48
CA CYS A 142 -14.46 7.02 -7.82
C CYS A 142 -14.07 8.23 -8.68
N LYS A 143 -14.89 9.30 -8.68
CA LYS A 143 -14.57 10.53 -9.40
C LYS A 143 -13.28 11.17 -8.90
N MET A 144 -13.10 11.25 -7.58
CA MET A 144 -11.88 11.79 -6.96
C MET A 144 -10.63 11.03 -7.44
N ALA A 145 -10.69 9.71 -7.49
CA ALA A 145 -9.58 8.90 -8.01
C ALA A 145 -9.31 9.17 -9.50
N ILE A 146 -10.39 9.25 -10.32
CA ILE A 146 -10.30 9.53 -11.76
C ILE A 146 -9.77 10.95 -12.02
N ASP A 147 -10.16 11.93 -11.22
CA ASP A 147 -9.68 13.32 -11.33
C ASP A 147 -8.17 13.41 -11.08
N ALA A 148 -7.68 12.65 -10.10
CA ALA A 148 -6.25 12.58 -9.81
C ALA A 148 -5.48 11.79 -10.86
N ASN A 149 -6.06 10.68 -11.35
CA ASN A 149 -5.51 9.89 -12.44
C ASN A 149 -6.61 9.11 -13.18
N PRO A 150 -6.92 9.43 -14.45
CA PRO A 150 -7.97 8.76 -15.21
C PRO A 150 -7.82 7.24 -15.33
N PHE A 151 -6.60 6.73 -15.27
CA PHE A 151 -6.33 5.28 -15.36
C PHE A 151 -6.80 4.50 -14.13
N THR A 152 -7.16 5.16 -13.05
CA THR A 152 -7.75 4.50 -11.87
C THR A 152 -9.10 3.85 -12.16
N ILE A 153 -9.74 4.22 -13.28
CA ILE A 153 -10.96 3.56 -13.77
C ILE A 153 -10.80 2.06 -13.94
N PHE A 154 -9.60 1.58 -14.30
CA PHE A 154 -9.30 0.16 -14.46
C PHE A 154 -9.24 -0.62 -13.14
N GLU A 155 -9.15 0.08 -12.01
CA GLU A 155 -9.16 -0.49 -10.66
C GLU A 155 -10.58 -0.55 -10.06
N ILE A 156 -11.58 -0.08 -10.80
CA ILE A 156 -12.98 -0.08 -10.39
C ILE A 156 -13.68 -1.26 -11.05
N GLU A 157 -14.08 -2.24 -10.25
CA GLU A 157 -14.84 -3.37 -10.75
C GLU A 157 -16.24 -2.92 -11.22
N ASN A 158 -16.58 -3.26 -12.46
CA ASN A 158 -17.87 -2.91 -13.08
C ASN A 158 -18.22 -1.41 -12.96
N PRO A 159 -17.38 -0.51 -13.49
CA PRO A 159 -17.64 0.92 -13.43
C PRO A 159 -18.94 1.25 -14.18
N SER A 160 -19.69 2.25 -13.66
CA SER A 160 -20.88 2.70 -14.37
C SER A 160 -20.50 3.38 -15.69
N ILE A 161 -21.46 3.42 -16.61
CA ILE A 161 -21.26 4.07 -17.92
C ILE A 161 -20.88 5.54 -17.77
N GLU A 162 -21.48 6.23 -16.80
CA GLU A 162 -21.16 7.64 -16.51
C GLU A 162 -19.71 7.80 -16.03
N LEU A 163 -19.19 6.88 -15.23
CA LEU A 163 -17.79 6.90 -14.81
C LEU A 163 -16.86 6.60 -15.97
N CYS A 164 -17.21 5.65 -16.85
CA CYS A 164 -16.46 5.38 -18.07
C CYS A 164 -16.41 6.61 -18.98
N MET A 165 -17.56 7.24 -19.23
CA MET A 165 -17.64 8.48 -20.03
C MET A 165 -16.80 9.60 -19.39
N TYR A 166 -16.85 9.69 -18.08
CA TYR A 166 -16.09 10.68 -17.33
C TYR A 166 -14.57 10.49 -17.50
N ALA A 167 -14.09 9.27 -17.35
CA ALA A 167 -12.68 8.93 -17.53
C ALA A 167 -12.21 9.16 -18.99
N VAL A 168 -13.01 8.73 -19.98
CA VAL A 168 -12.71 8.89 -21.40
C VAL A 168 -12.64 10.37 -21.81
N LYS A 169 -13.47 11.23 -21.23
CA LYS A 169 -13.41 12.68 -21.47
C LYS A 169 -12.10 13.29 -20.97
N GLN A 170 -11.53 12.75 -19.89
CA GLN A 170 -10.26 13.23 -19.36
C GLN A 170 -9.06 12.65 -20.12
N ASP A 171 -9.09 11.37 -20.43
CA ASP A 171 -8.05 10.70 -21.21
C ASP A 171 -8.64 9.62 -22.11
N LEU A 172 -8.54 9.83 -23.44
CA LEU A 172 -9.05 8.88 -24.44
C LEU A 172 -8.47 7.47 -24.32
N ARG A 173 -7.29 7.31 -23.72
CA ARG A 173 -6.65 6.01 -23.52
C ARG A 173 -7.41 5.12 -22.55
N THR A 174 -8.30 5.70 -21.74
CA THR A 174 -9.17 4.95 -20.83
C THR A 174 -10.36 4.30 -21.51
N ILE A 175 -10.54 4.48 -22.82
CA ILE A 175 -11.61 3.87 -23.60
C ILE A 175 -11.68 2.34 -23.45
N GLY A 176 -10.54 1.71 -23.13
CA GLY A 176 -10.45 0.27 -22.86
C GLY A 176 -11.20 -0.20 -21.61
N CYS A 177 -11.66 0.71 -20.73
CA CYS A 177 -12.50 0.34 -19.58
C CYS A 177 -13.93 -0.04 -19.98
N VAL A 178 -14.32 0.22 -21.24
CA VAL A 178 -15.70 0.10 -21.72
C VAL A 178 -15.97 -1.26 -22.35
N PHE A 179 -16.95 -1.97 -21.84
CA PHE A 179 -17.50 -3.19 -22.47
C PHE A 179 -18.57 -2.78 -23.49
N PHE A 180 -18.21 -2.71 -24.77
CA PHE A 180 -19.05 -2.18 -25.83
C PHE A 180 -20.38 -2.95 -26.00
N ASP A 181 -20.43 -4.23 -25.68
CA ASP A 181 -21.63 -5.07 -25.68
C ASP A 181 -22.64 -4.69 -24.58
N LYS A 182 -22.23 -3.95 -23.57
CA LYS A 182 -23.07 -3.50 -22.45
C LYS A 182 -23.46 -2.02 -22.53
N ILE A 183 -23.06 -1.31 -23.59
CA ILE A 183 -23.34 0.13 -23.73
C ILE A 183 -24.81 0.34 -24.11
N PRO A 184 -25.56 1.19 -23.40
CA PRO A 184 -26.87 1.65 -23.84
C PRO A 184 -26.79 2.35 -25.19
N LYS A 185 -27.79 2.17 -26.03
CA LYS A 185 -27.81 2.73 -27.39
C LYS A 185 -27.59 4.25 -27.43
N GLU A 186 -28.13 4.95 -26.44
CA GLU A 186 -27.98 6.41 -26.26
C GLU A 186 -26.53 6.87 -26.03
N ASN A 187 -25.68 5.98 -25.53
CA ASN A 187 -24.27 6.32 -25.24
C ASN A 187 -23.31 5.77 -26.31
N LEU A 188 -23.80 4.94 -27.24
CA LEU A 188 -22.97 4.21 -28.19
C LEU A 188 -22.18 5.18 -29.09
N GLU A 189 -22.82 6.21 -29.63
CA GLU A 189 -22.19 7.22 -30.50
C GLU A 189 -21.00 7.90 -29.81
N PHE A 190 -21.14 8.25 -28.53
CA PHE A 190 -20.04 8.82 -27.75
C PHE A 190 -18.82 7.90 -27.70
N PHE A 191 -19.02 6.61 -27.40
CA PHE A 191 -17.91 5.69 -27.26
C PHE A 191 -17.30 5.28 -28.60
N GLU A 192 -18.10 5.11 -29.66
CA GLU A 192 -17.59 4.84 -31.01
C GLU A 192 -16.75 6.00 -31.53
N HIS A 193 -17.25 7.23 -31.38
CA HIS A 193 -16.50 8.43 -31.76
C HIS A 193 -15.16 8.52 -31.03
N ASN A 194 -15.15 8.37 -29.70
CA ASN A 194 -13.92 8.45 -28.90
C ASN A 194 -12.98 7.26 -29.15
N LYS A 195 -13.50 6.06 -29.48
CA LYS A 195 -12.69 4.92 -29.90
C LYS A 195 -11.93 5.24 -31.20
N LEU A 196 -12.60 5.79 -32.18
CA LEU A 196 -11.97 6.22 -33.43
C LEU A 196 -10.91 7.29 -33.19
N LEU A 197 -11.21 8.31 -32.38
CA LEU A 197 -10.25 9.35 -32.00
C LEU A 197 -9.03 8.78 -31.29
N ALA A 198 -9.21 7.82 -30.39
CA ALA A 198 -8.12 7.16 -29.70
C ALA A 198 -7.22 6.38 -30.65
N ILE A 199 -7.82 5.63 -31.58
CA ILE A 199 -7.08 4.89 -32.63
C ILE A 199 -6.28 5.87 -33.47
N MET A 200 -6.89 6.92 -34.01
CA MET A 200 -6.23 7.91 -34.84
C MET A 200 -5.08 8.62 -34.13
N LYS A 201 -5.27 8.95 -32.85
CA LYS A 201 -4.29 9.74 -32.07
C LYS A 201 -3.11 8.90 -31.56
N PHE A 202 -3.32 7.61 -31.31
CA PHE A 202 -2.32 6.77 -30.65
C PHE A 202 -1.82 5.60 -31.50
N SER A 203 -2.37 5.35 -32.71
CA SER A 203 -1.93 4.29 -33.62
C SER A 203 -0.43 4.33 -33.89
N ASP A 204 0.12 5.52 -34.17
CA ASP A 204 1.54 5.70 -34.46
C ASP A 204 2.46 5.44 -33.25
N LYS A 205 1.92 5.63 -32.02
CA LYS A 205 2.66 5.37 -30.78
C LYS A 205 2.59 3.91 -30.33
N ILE A 206 1.56 3.20 -30.69
CA ILE A 206 1.38 1.77 -30.39
C ILE A 206 2.34 0.94 -31.23
N ILE A 207 2.56 1.31 -32.49
CA ILE A 207 3.49 0.61 -33.41
C ILE A 207 4.94 0.72 -32.93
N ASN A 208 5.33 1.83 -32.32
CA ASN A 208 6.73 2.13 -31.95
C ASN A 208 7.09 1.76 -30.50
N ARG A 209 6.15 1.22 -29.69
CA ARG A 209 6.39 0.92 -28.28
C ARG A 209 6.08 -0.52 -27.89
N ARG A 210 6.41 -1.50 -28.73
CA ARG A 210 6.28 -2.94 -28.37
C ARG A 210 7.03 -3.34 -27.10
N ASP A 211 8.03 -2.57 -26.66
CA ASP A 211 8.95 -2.97 -25.59
C ASP A 211 8.67 -2.34 -24.22
N HIS A 212 7.71 -1.40 -24.10
CA HIS A 212 7.51 -0.68 -22.83
C HIS A 212 6.09 -0.77 -22.23
N TRP A 213 5.17 -1.49 -22.85
CA TRP A 213 3.77 -1.60 -22.42
C TRP A 213 3.42 -2.91 -21.69
N SER A 214 4.43 -3.74 -21.39
CA SER A 214 4.26 -5.02 -20.68
C SER A 214 4.07 -4.88 -19.16
N TYR A 215 4.01 -3.67 -18.60
CA TYR A 215 3.82 -3.47 -17.17
C TYR A 215 2.56 -2.64 -16.87
N ASN A 216 1.57 -3.32 -16.32
CA ASN A 216 0.45 -2.79 -15.55
C ASN A 216 -0.65 -2.01 -16.26
N GLY A 217 -1.36 -2.55 -17.23
CA GLY A 217 -2.67 -2.00 -17.49
C GLY A 217 -3.27 -2.14 -18.88
N MET A 218 -2.47 -2.43 -19.92
CA MET A 218 -3.06 -2.68 -21.25
C MET A 218 -3.25 -4.14 -21.59
N MET A 219 -2.99 -5.07 -20.67
CA MET A 219 -3.28 -6.51 -20.89
C MET A 219 -4.78 -6.83 -20.92
N TYR A 220 -5.65 -5.86 -20.64
CA TYR A 220 -7.09 -6.04 -20.63
C TYR A 220 -7.82 -4.96 -21.42
N ALA A 221 -7.54 -4.87 -22.71
CA ALA A 221 -8.43 -4.23 -23.65
C ALA A 221 -9.00 -5.28 -24.66
N PRO A 222 -9.80 -6.24 -24.22
CA PRO A 222 -10.54 -7.07 -25.15
C PRO A 222 -11.63 -6.19 -25.76
N GLY A 223 -11.37 -5.58 -26.88
CA GLY A 223 -12.35 -4.73 -27.54
C GLY A 223 -11.78 -3.68 -28.50
N LEU A 224 -10.47 -3.43 -28.46
CA LEU A 224 -9.84 -2.52 -29.43
C LEU A 224 -9.61 -3.17 -30.80
N GLY A 225 -9.94 -4.48 -30.95
CA GLY A 225 -9.85 -5.16 -32.25
C GLY A 225 -8.46 -5.10 -32.88
N ILE A 226 -7.39 -5.11 -32.06
CA ILE A 226 -6.01 -5.20 -32.55
C ILE A 226 -5.76 -6.67 -32.85
N PRO A 227 -5.47 -7.07 -34.11
CA PRO A 227 -5.17 -8.45 -34.43
C PRO A 227 -3.94 -8.91 -33.66
N GLU A 228 -4.01 -10.08 -33.03
CA GLU A 228 -2.85 -10.81 -32.57
C GLU A 228 -1.96 -11.15 -33.79
N TYR A 229 -0.74 -10.65 -33.80
CA TYR A 229 0.35 -11.13 -34.65
C TYR A 229 1.50 -11.60 -33.77
#